data_03434447d5328e03c3d993bea1029fac
#
_entry.id   03434447d5328e03c3d993bea1029fac
#
_cell.length_a   1.000
_cell.length_b   1.000
_cell.length_c   1.000
_cell.angle_alpha   90.00
_cell.angle_beta   90.00
_cell.angle_gamma   90.00
#
_symmetry.space_group_name_H-M   'P 1'
#
loop_
_entity.id
_entity.type
_entity.pdbx_description
1 polymer ?
#
loop_
_entity_poly.entity_id
_entity_poly.type
_entity_poly.pdbx_seq_one_letter_code
_entity_poly.pdbx_strand_id
1 'polypeptide(L)'
;TSILGMHFPKNEDHQKFSRRRLAFEEFFYLQLYALEEKKKNNYLKGIEHHYKKDQNQRFLSQLDFELTDAQKRVWSEIRSDLESKKTMSRLLQGDVGSGKTVVAALSLLETMANDYQGVFMAPTEILAEQHYLNFKELLSKFDYKIHLLTGSVKSSERKNIEAEIEKGNSDLIIGTHALFQESLNYDKPGLIVIDEQHRFGVEQRHSLKEKGDNPDLLIMTATPIPRSMAMLIYGDLDLSVIDEMPPGRKKIATFWRRENRRKKIYEFAKEKIDEGRQSYIVCSLIEKSEEMPKLISAEELYKDL
;
A
#
# COMPACT_ATOMS: atom_id res chain seq x y z
N THR A 1 38.08 -6.01 -20.21
CA THR A 1 37.06 -6.00 -19.18
C THR A 1 35.92 -5.07 -19.56
N SER A 2 34.69 -5.36 -19.16
CA SER A 2 33.50 -4.56 -19.52
C SER A 2 33.56 -3.13 -18.97
N ILE A 3 34.23 -2.90 -17.84
CA ILE A 3 34.47 -1.55 -17.28
C ILE A 3 35.30 -0.71 -18.25
N LEU A 4 36.41 -1.24 -18.76
CA LEU A 4 37.22 -0.53 -19.77
C LEU A 4 36.41 -0.31 -21.06
N GLY A 5 35.59 -1.26 -21.48
CA GLY A 5 34.75 -1.13 -22.66
C GLY A 5 33.62 -0.10 -22.54
N MET A 6 33.23 0.25 -21.31
CA MET A 6 32.26 1.35 -21.06
C MET A 6 32.95 2.72 -21.19
N HIS A 7 34.16 2.89 -20.65
CA HIS A 7 34.85 4.17 -20.60
C HIS A 7 35.69 4.42 -21.85
N PHE A 8 36.27 3.36 -22.46
CA PHE A 8 37.14 3.41 -23.62
C PHE A 8 36.68 2.38 -24.66
N PRO A 9 35.51 2.56 -25.28
CA PRO A 9 35.00 1.60 -26.25
C PRO A 9 35.79 1.64 -27.56
N LYS A 10 36.07 0.49 -28.15
CA LYS A 10 36.70 0.40 -29.48
C LYS A 10 35.72 0.80 -30.61
N ASN A 11 34.41 0.54 -30.40
CA ASN A 11 33.30 0.87 -31.28
C ASN A 11 31.99 0.82 -30.45
N GLU A 12 30.87 1.22 -31.06
CA GLU A 12 29.55 1.21 -30.42
C GLU A 12 29.11 -0.17 -29.92
N ASP A 13 29.39 -1.23 -30.67
CA ASP A 13 29.01 -2.59 -30.30
C ASP A 13 29.77 -3.07 -29.06
N HIS A 14 31.07 -2.71 -28.97
CA HIS A 14 31.88 -2.98 -27.77
C HIS A 14 31.31 -2.26 -26.54
N GLN A 15 30.83 -1.02 -26.70
CA GLN A 15 30.18 -0.27 -25.62
C GLN A 15 28.85 -0.92 -25.23
N LYS A 16 27.98 -1.27 -26.20
CA LYS A 16 26.70 -1.94 -25.96
C LYS A 16 26.89 -3.28 -25.24
N PHE A 17 27.85 -4.08 -25.69
CA PHE A 17 28.18 -5.36 -25.06
C PHE A 17 28.66 -5.16 -23.61
N SER A 18 29.55 -4.20 -23.39
CA SER A 18 30.08 -3.89 -22.06
C SER A 18 28.99 -3.42 -21.11
N ARG A 19 28.10 -2.55 -21.57
CA ARG A 19 26.92 -2.09 -20.80
C ARG A 19 25.99 -3.25 -20.45
N ARG A 20 25.66 -4.10 -21.44
CA ARG A 20 24.81 -5.27 -21.22
C ARG A 20 25.41 -6.21 -20.17
N ARG A 21 26.72 -6.43 -20.22
CA ARG A 21 27.42 -7.30 -19.26
C ARG A 21 27.36 -6.73 -17.84
N LEU A 22 27.66 -5.45 -17.65
CA LEU A 22 27.61 -4.80 -16.34
C LEU A 22 26.21 -4.76 -15.77
N ALA A 23 25.22 -4.38 -16.58
CA ALA A 23 23.82 -4.40 -16.17
C ALA A 23 23.36 -5.81 -15.77
N PHE A 24 23.76 -6.86 -16.54
CA PHE A 24 23.44 -8.24 -16.18
C PHE A 24 24.05 -8.62 -14.83
N GLU A 25 25.30 -8.29 -14.56
CA GLU A 25 25.95 -8.60 -13.28
C GLU A 25 25.24 -7.90 -12.11
N GLU A 26 24.91 -6.62 -12.26
CA GLU A 26 24.19 -5.86 -11.23
C GLU A 26 22.82 -6.50 -10.92
N PHE A 27 22.02 -6.78 -11.95
CA PHE A 27 20.73 -7.46 -11.76
C PHE A 27 20.86 -8.88 -11.23
N PHE A 28 21.90 -9.61 -11.61
CA PHE A 28 22.15 -10.95 -11.11
C PHE A 28 22.40 -10.95 -9.60
N TYR A 29 23.26 -10.03 -9.11
CA TYR A 29 23.52 -9.92 -7.68
C TYR A 29 22.28 -9.48 -6.89
N LEU A 30 21.50 -8.53 -7.42
CA LEU A 30 20.25 -8.11 -6.79
C LEU A 30 19.25 -9.28 -6.68
N GLN A 31 19.11 -10.06 -7.75
CA GLN A 31 18.23 -11.25 -7.74
C GLN A 31 18.74 -12.34 -6.79
N LEU A 32 20.04 -12.55 -6.73
CA LEU A 32 20.62 -13.53 -5.81
C LEU A 32 20.36 -13.13 -4.35
N TYR A 33 20.56 -11.85 -4.03
CA TYR A 33 20.24 -11.32 -2.70
C TYR A 33 18.75 -11.47 -2.36
N ALA A 34 17.86 -11.09 -3.26
CA ALA A 34 16.41 -11.22 -3.06
C ALA A 34 15.97 -12.68 -2.84
N LEU A 35 16.55 -13.61 -3.60
CA LEU A 35 16.29 -15.05 -3.43
C LEU A 35 16.83 -15.59 -2.10
N GLU A 36 17.97 -15.09 -1.64
CA GLU A 36 18.53 -15.48 -0.33
C GLU A 36 17.62 -15.00 0.80
N GLU A 37 17.16 -13.74 0.76
CA GLU A 37 16.23 -13.19 1.74
C GLU A 37 14.88 -13.92 1.72
N LYS A 38 14.34 -14.21 0.53
CA LYS A 38 13.12 -15.04 0.39
C LYS A 38 13.30 -16.42 1.00
N LYS A 39 14.47 -17.05 0.79
CA LYS A 39 14.77 -18.34 1.38
C LYS A 39 14.84 -18.27 2.90
N LYS A 40 15.47 -17.24 3.49
CA LYS A 40 15.48 -17.01 4.94
C LYS A 40 14.07 -16.87 5.49
N ASN A 41 13.23 -16.02 4.85
CA ASN A 41 11.83 -15.83 5.26
C ASN A 41 11.02 -17.13 5.23
N ASN A 42 11.24 -18.01 4.24
CA ASN A 42 10.56 -19.31 4.13
C ASN A 42 10.92 -20.31 5.25
N TYR A 43 12.03 -20.10 5.95
CA TYR A 43 12.40 -20.92 7.13
C TYR A 43 11.82 -20.39 8.44
N LEU A 44 11.31 -19.15 8.46
CA LEU A 44 10.66 -18.62 9.65
C LEU A 44 9.32 -19.33 9.85
N LYS A 45 9.09 -19.79 11.05
CA LYS A 45 7.80 -20.36 11.44
C LYS A 45 6.80 -19.21 11.55
N GLY A 46 5.77 -19.23 10.72
CA GLY A 46 4.67 -18.29 10.74
C GLY A 46 3.54 -18.70 11.69
N ILE A 47 2.54 -17.86 11.74
CA ILE A 47 1.30 -18.06 12.48
C ILE A 47 0.35 -18.84 11.57
N GLU A 48 -0.09 -20.04 12.00
CA GLU A 48 -1.08 -20.82 11.27
C GLU A 48 -2.49 -20.34 11.65
N HIS A 49 -3.15 -19.62 10.75
CA HIS A 49 -4.53 -19.19 10.94
C HIS A 49 -5.51 -20.30 10.52
N HIS A 50 -6.61 -20.42 11.22
CA HIS A 50 -7.68 -21.35 10.89
C HIS A 50 -8.83 -20.61 10.23
N TYR A 51 -9.19 -21.00 8.99
CA TYR A 51 -10.21 -20.31 8.20
C TYR A 51 -11.57 -20.26 8.91
N LYS A 52 -12.04 -19.05 9.18
CA LYS A 52 -13.31 -18.77 9.85
C LYS A 52 -14.41 -18.48 8.81
N LYS A 53 -14.87 -19.53 8.15
CA LYS A 53 -15.84 -19.45 7.05
C LYS A 53 -17.06 -18.58 7.37
N ASP A 54 -17.65 -18.76 8.54
CA ASP A 54 -18.89 -18.05 8.91
C ASP A 54 -18.67 -16.55 9.08
N GLN A 55 -17.53 -16.15 9.65
CA GLN A 55 -17.17 -14.74 9.77
C GLN A 55 -16.91 -14.09 8.41
N ASN A 56 -16.20 -14.79 7.53
CA ASN A 56 -15.94 -14.33 6.17
C ASN A 56 -17.24 -14.19 5.37
N GLN A 57 -18.14 -15.15 5.44
CA GLN A 57 -19.46 -15.06 4.79
C GLN A 57 -20.29 -13.92 5.34
N ARG A 58 -20.31 -13.74 6.67
CA ARG A 58 -20.98 -12.61 7.33
C ARG A 58 -20.42 -11.28 6.85
N PHE A 59 -19.10 -11.13 6.70
CA PHE A 59 -18.46 -9.94 6.17
C PHE A 59 -18.88 -9.69 4.72
N LEU A 60 -18.76 -10.70 3.86
CA LEU A 60 -19.12 -10.58 2.45
C LEU A 60 -20.59 -10.23 2.24
N SER A 61 -21.47 -10.75 3.07
CA SER A 61 -22.93 -10.44 3.00
C SER A 61 -23.30 -9.00 3.41
N GLN A 62 -22.37 -8.25 3.98
CA GLN A 62 -22.57 -6.85 4.37
C GLN A 62 -22.16 -5.86 3.27
N LEU A 63 -21.40 -6.34 2.30
CA LEU A 63 -20.95 -5.50 1.19
C LEU A 63 -22.10 -5.26 0.24
N ASP A 64 -22.27 -4.02 -0.23
CA ASP A 64 -23.28 -3.64 -1.23
C ASP A 64 -22.91 -4.12 -2.66
N PHE A 65 -21.84 -4.91 -2.78
CA PHE A 65 -21.30 -5.41 -4.05
C PHE A 65 -20.68 -6.80 -3.86
N GLU A 66 -20.59 -7.54 -4.95
CA GLU A 66 -19.85 -8.80 -4.97
C GLU A 66 -18.38 -8.57 -5.30
N LEU A 67 -17.50 -9.40 -4.76
CA LEU A 67 -16.10 -9.40 -5.13
C LEU A 67 -15.92 -9.78 -6.60
N THR A 68 -15.02 -9.10 -7.30
CA THR A 68 -14.60 -9.51 -8.66
C THR A 68 -13.84 -10.83 -8.61
N ASP A 69 -13.70 -11.49 -9.75
CA ASP A 69 -12.97 -12.76 -9.82
C ASP A 69 -11.48 -12.58 -9.48
N ALA A 70 -10.89 -11.42 -9.86
CA ALA A 70 -9.53 -11.06 -9.47
C ALA A 70 -9.40 -10.90 -7.93
N GLN A 71 -10.35 -10.25 -7.28
CA GLN A 71 -10.36 -10.11 -5.81
C GLN A 71 -10.52 -11.46 -5.12
N LYS A 72 -11.42 -12.34 -5.61
CA LYS A 72 -11.60 -13.70 -5.08
C LYS A 72 -10.34 -14.54 -5.22
N ARG A 73 -9.67 -14.46 -6.38
CA ARG A 73 -8.39 -15.15 -6.63
C ARG A 73 -7.33 -14.69 -5.64
N VAL A 74 -7.12 -13.38 -5.54
CA VAL A 74 -6.12 -12.79 -4.64
C VAL A 74 -6.41 -13.11 -3.18
N TRP A 75 -7.67 -13.04 -2.77
CA TRP A 75 -8.08 -13.47 -1.42
C TRP A 75 -7.75 -14.94 -1.17
N SER A 76 -7.98 -15.82 -2.16
CA SER A 76 -7.62 -17.24 -2.04
C SER A 76 -6.12 -17.46 -1.89
N GLU A 77 -5.28 -16.68 -2.59
CA GLU A 77 -3.83 -16.72 -2.47
C GLU A 77 -3.38 -16.30 -1.06
N ILE A 78 -3.87 -15.17 -0.56
CA ILE A 78 -3.56 -14.66 0.78
C ILE A 78 -4.02 -15.64 1.86
N ARG A 79 -5.25 -16.16 1.73
CA ARG A 79 -5.79 -17.15 2.67
C ARG A 79 -4.91 -18.40 2.73
N SER A 80 -4.46 -18.91 1.58
CA SER A 80 -3.58 -20.07 1.55
C SER A 80 -2.25 -19.81 2.28
N ASP A 81 -1.74 -18.58 2.21
CA ASP A 81 -0.54 -18.20 2.97
C ASP A 81 -0.83 -18.12 4.47
N LEU A 82 -1.93 -17.48 4.87
CA LEU A 82 -2.35 -17.36 6.28
C LEU A 82 -2.59 -18.73 6.93
N GLU A 83 -3.15 -19.70 6.18
CA GLU A 83 -3.34 -21.09 6.63
C GLU A 83 -2.04 -21.89 6.68
N SER A 84 -0.95 -21.37 6.13
CA SER A 84 0.35 -22.06 6.10
C SER A 84 1.12 -21.86 7.42
N LYS A 85 2.10 -22.74 7.65
CA LYS A 85 3.05 -22.62 8.79
C LYS A 85 4.23 -21.71 8.48
N LYS A 86 4.22 -21.02 7.34
CA LYS A 86 5.26 -20.09 6.90
C LYS A 86 4.78 -18.69 7.02
N THR A 87 5.65 -17.79 7.39
CA THR A 87 5.31 -16.35 7.42
C THR A 87 5.02 -15.85 6.02
N MET A 88 3.83 -15.30 5.80
CA MET A 88 3.48 -14.61 4.56
C MET A 88 4.31 -13.32 4.42
N SER A 89 4.80 -13.08 3.22
CA SER A 89 5.35 -11.79 2.82
C SER A 89 4.89 -11.52 1.39
N ARG A 90 3.84 -10.69 1.23
CA ARG A 90 3.11 -10.55 -0.04
C ARG A 90 2.92 -9.11 -0.45
N LEU A 91 3.11 -8.83 -1.74
CA LEU A 91 2.78 -7.57 -2.39
C LEU A 91 1.45 -7.68 -3.12
N LEU A 92 0.46 -6.90 -2.70
CA LEU A 92 -0.83 -6.75 -3.35
C LEU A 92 -0.82 -5.52 -4.24
N GLN A 93 -0.79 -5.74 -5.54
CA GLN A 93 -0.82 -4.70 -6.55
C GLN A 93 -2.21 -4.58 -7.16
N GLY A 94 -2.69 -3.36 -7.37
CA GLY A 94 -3.95 -3.10 -8.07
C GLY A 94 -4.15 -1.60 -8.22
N ASP A 95 -4.85 -1.19 -9.26
CA ASP A 95 -5.13 0.24 -9.52
C ASP A 95 -5.93 0.90 -8.38
N VAL A 96 -5.97 2.22 -8.34
CA VAL A 96 -6.81 2.97 -7.38
C VAL A 96 -8.28 2.56 -7.56
N GLY A 97 -8.92 2.12 -6.47
CA GLY A 97 -10.31 1.65 -6.50
C GLY A 97 -10.51 0.23 -7.07
N SER A 98 -9.46 -0.57 -7.23
CA SER A 98 -9.59 -2.00 -7.56
C SER A 98 -10.09 -2.86 -6.38
N GLY A 99 -10.24 -2.28 -5.18
CA GLY A 99 -10.72 -2.97 -3.98
C GLY A 99 -9.64 -3.63 -3.14
N LYS A 100 -8.38 -3.19 -3.20
CA LYS A 100 -7.29 -3.66 -2.33
C LYS A 100 -7.68 -3.62 -0.84
N THR A 101 -8.34 -2.54 -0.41
CA THR A 101 -8.76 -2.35 0.98
C THR A 101 -9.75 -3.43 1.44
N VAL A 102 -10.64 -3.91 0.56
CA VAL A 102 -11.59 -4.98 0.91
C VAL A 102 -10.85 -6.31 1.08
N VAL A 103 -9.86 -6.60 0.24
CA VAL A 103 -9.01 -7.79 0.39
C VAL A 103 -8.18 -7.72 1.68
N ALA A 104 -7.63 -6.55 2.00
CA ALA A 104 -6.94 -6.32 3.26
C ALA A 104 -7.87 -6.47 4.47
N ALA A 105 -9.13 -6.00 4.36
CA ALA A 105 -10.13 -6.17 5.42
C ALA A 105 -10.46 -7.64 5.68
N LEU A 106 -10.60 -8.47 4.64
CA LEU A 106 -10.78 -9.91 4.77
C LEU A 106 -9.58 -10.58 5.45
N SER A 107 -8.36 -10.16 5.10
CA SER A 107 -7.13 -10.69 5.68
C SER A 107 -7.00 -10.32 7.17
N LEU A 108 -7.31 -9.08 7.53
CA LEU A 108 -7.33 -8.62 8.92
C LEU A 108 -8.45 -9.29 9.73
N LEU A 109 -9.63 -9.45 9.14
CA LEU A 109 -10.74 -10.16 9.77
C LEU A 109 -10.35 -11.60 10.13
N GLU A 110 -9.69 -12.32 9.19
CA GLU A 110 -9.21 -13.68 9.44
C GLU A 110 -8.21 -13.72 10.59
N THR A 111 -7.29 -12.76 10.63
CA THR A 111 -6.30 -12.61 11.69
C THR A 111 -6.96 -12.38 13.07
N MET A 112 -7.87 -11.41 13.15
CA MET A 112 -8.59 -11.08 14.39
C MET A 112 -9.48 -12.23 14.84
N ALA A 113 -10.10 -12.96 13.92
CA ALA A 113 -10.92 -14.15 14.20
C ALA A 113 -10.11 -15.33 14.76
N ASN A 114 -8.78 -15.28 14.67
CA ASN A 114 -7.85 -16.24 15.25
C ASN A 114 -7.16 -15.70 16.52
N ASP A 115 -7.74 -14.67 17.16
CA ASP A 115 -7.24 -14.05 18.40
C ASP A 115 -5.85 -13.40 18.27
N TYR A 116 -5.51 -12.88 17.08
CA TYR A 116 -4.32 -12.08 16.81
C TYR A 116 -4.67 -10.64 16.48
N GLN A 117 -3.76 -9.73 16.77
CA GLN A 117 -3.91 -8.32 16.44
C GLN A 117 -3.60 -8.06 14.96
N GLY A 118 -4.46 -7.29 14.29
CA GLY A 118 -4.20 -6.72 12.98
C GLY A 118 -3.57 -5.33 13.10
N VAL A 119 -2.57 -5.04 12.28
CA VAL A 119 -1.94 -3.71 12.21
C VAL A 119 -2.09 -3.18 10.79
N PHE A 120 -2.64 -1.98 10.64
CA PHE A 120 -2.82 -1.33 9.35
C PHE A 120 -2.10 0.01 9.32
N MET A 121 -1.13 0.15 8.44
CA MET A 121 -0.35 1.36 8.30
C MET A 121 -0.67 2.13 7.03
N ALA A 122 -0.92 3.42 7.20
CA ALA A 122 -1.10 4.37 6.12
C ALA A 122 0.04 5.40 6.06
N PRO A 123 0.36 5.96 4.88
CA PRO A 123 1.50 6.86 4.71
C PRO A 123 1.31 8.24 5.33
N THR A 124 0.06 8.67 5.54
CA THR A 124 -0.28 9.97 6.13
C THR A 124 -1.39 9.85 7.16
N GLU A 125 -1.49 10.83 8.07
CA GLU A 125 -2.53 10.86 9.09
C GLU A 125 -3.93 10.93 8.49
N ILE A 126 -4.12 11.72 7.45
CA ILE A 126 -5.42 11.85 6.74
C ILE A 126 -5.86 10.49 6.18
N LEU A 127 -4.94 9.74 5.58
CA LEU A 127 -5.24 8.40 5.07
C LEU A 127 -5.48 7.39 6.20
N ALA A 128 -4.74 7.51 7.31
CA ALA A 128 -4.96 6.66 8.49
C ALA A 128 -6.36 6.90 9.08
N GLU A 129 -6.79 8.16 9.21
CA GLU A 129 -8.13 8.51 9.66
C GLU A 129 -9.21 8.01 8.70
N GLN A 130 -9.00 8.17 7.39
CA GLN A 130 -9.92 7.66 6.36
C GLN A 130 -10.05 6.13 6.45
N HIS A 131 -8.94 5.41 6.55
CA HIS A 131 -8.96 3.95 6.73
C HIS A 131 -9.64 3.56 8.05
N TYR A 132 -9.38 4.27 9.15
CA TYR A 132 -10.03 4.02 10.42
C TYR A 132 -11.56 4.10 10.31
N LEU A 133 -12.09 5.14 9.68
CA LEU A 133 -13.53 5.28 9.46
C LEU A 133 -14.08 4.16 8.57
N ASN A 134 -13.39 3.84 7.48
CA ASN A 134 -13.77 2.76 6.57
C ASN A 134 -13.79 1.39 7.27
N PHE A 135 -12.78 1.07 8.07
CA PHE A 135 -12.74 -0.19 8.80
C PHE A 135 -13.81 -0.26 9.90
N LYS A 136 -14.09 0.85 10.57
CA LYS A 136 -15.21 0.92 11.52
C LYS A 136 -16.55 0.63 10.87
N GLU A 137 -16.77 1.11 9.65
CA GLU A 137 -17.98 0.83 8.88
C GLU A 137 -18.00 -0.64 8.40
N LEU A 138 -16.94 -1.11 7.77
CA LEU A 138 -16.81 -2.47 7.25
C LEU A 138 -16.94 -3.54 8.34
N LEU A 139 -16.46 -3.26 9.55
CA LEU A 139 -16.48 -4.20 10.68
C LEU A 139 -17.57 -3.87 11.71
N SER A 140 -18.51 -2.98 11.39
CA SER A 140 -19.54 -2.48 12.31
C SER A 140 -20.45 -3.55 12.93
N LYS A 141 -20.61 -4.70 12.25
CA LYS A 141 -21.38 -5.83 12.76
C LYS A 141 -20.54 -6.84 13.57
N PHE A 142 -19.25 -6.59 13.73
CA PHE A 142 -18.35 -7.39 14.55
C PHE A 142 -17.98 -6.63 15.82
N ASP A 143 -17.73 -7.35 16.89
CA ASP A 143 -17.37 -6.76 18.19
C ASP A 143 -15.82 -6.66 18.30
N TYR A 144 -15.19 -5.92 17.35
CA TYR A 144 -13.77 -5.68 17.35
C TYR A 144 -13.42 -4.26 17.81
N LYS A 145 -12.43 -4.14 18.66
CA LYS A 145 -11.89 -2.86 19.11
C LYS A 145 -10.84 -2.34 18.15
N ILE A 146 -11.16 -1.22 17.49
CA ILE A 146 -10.28 -0.58 16.50
C ILE A 146 -9.74 0.70 17.10
N HIS A 147 -8.40 0.85 17.11
CA HIS A 147 -7.71 2.05 17.58
C HIS A 147 -6.98 2.77 16.45
N LEU A 148 -6.99 4.11 16.51
CA LEU A 148 -6.22 4.98 15.63
C LEU A 148 -5.04 5.56 16.39
N LEU A 149 -3.82 5.37 15.89
CA LEU A 149 -2.58 5.87 16.48
C LEU A 149 -1.79 6.68 15.45
N THR A 150 -1.88 8.01 15.55
CA THR A 150 -1.19 8.97 14.69
C THR A 150 -0.37 9.95 15.52
N GLY A 151 0.45 10.79 14.89
CA GLY A 151 1.23 11.82 15.59
C GLY A 151 0.37 12.91 16.23
N SER A 152 -0.86 13.15 15.73
CA SER A 152 -1.80 14.15 16.23
C SER A 152 -2.55 13.72 17.50
N VAL A 153 -2.49 12.44 17.90
CA VAL A 153 -3.14 11.94 19.12
C VAL A 153 -2.48 12.55 20.37
N LYS A 154 -3.30 13.09 21.26
CA LYS A 154 -2.82 13.72 22.51
C LYS A 154 -2.05 12.72 23.36
N SER A 155 -0.98 13.18 24.03
CA SER A 155 -0.08 12.30 24.81
C SER A 155 -0.77 11.47 25.89
N SER A 156 -1.84 11.98 26.53
CA SER A 156 -2.60 11.22 27.53
C SER A 156 -3.43 10.11 26.92
N GLU A 157 -4.10 10.38 25.80
CA GLU A 157 -4.91 9.42 25.04
C GLU A 157 -4.01 8.36 24.39
N ARG A 158 -2.88 8.79 23.84
CA ARG A 158 -1.87 7.92 23.26
C ARG A 158 -1.39 6.86 24.26
N LYS A 159 -1.04 7.24 25.49
CA LYS A 159 -0.62 6.29 26.53
C LYS A 159 -1.71 5.26 26.85
N ASN A 160 -2.98 5.67 26.86
CA ASN A 160 -4.10 4.76 27.07
C ASN A 160 -4.23 3.75 25.92
N ILE A 161 -4.15 4.24 24.67
CA ILE A 161 -4.20 3.38 23.48
C ILE A 161 -3.02 2.38 23.49
N GLU A 162 -1.80 2.86 23.74
CA GLU A 162 -0.60 2.01 23.83
C GLU A 162 -0.76 0.92 24.90
N ALA A 163 -1.30 1.27 26.07
CA ALA A 163 -1.57 0.30 27.13
C ALA A 163 -2.65 -0.73 26.76
N GLU A 164 -3.68 -0.33 26.00
CA GLU A 164 -4.71 -1.27 25.48
C GLU A 164 -4.14 -2.21 24.42
N ILE A 165 -3.24 -1.72 23.55
CA ILE A 165 -2.54 -2.53 22.54
C ILE A 165 -1.66 -3.59 23.23
N GLU A 166 -0.85 -3.19 24.21
CA GLU A 166 0.07 -4.06 24.95
C GLU A 166 -0.65 -5.14 25.78
N LYS A 167 -1.87 -4.85 26.27
CA LYS A 167 -2.71 -5.81 26.99
C LYS A 167 -3.50 -6.76 26.10
N GLY A 168 -3.42 -6.63 24.76
CA GLY A 168 -4.23 -7.40 23.84
C GLY A 168 -5.71 -6.98 23.76
N ASN A 169 -6.06 -5.81 24.27
CA ASN A 169 -7.43 -5.28 24.25
C ASN A 169 -7.76 -4.52 22.95
N SER A 170 -6.88 -4.53 21.97
CA SER A 170 -7.05 -3.91 20.66
C SER A 170 -6.94 -4.99 19.59
N ASP A 171 -7.99 -5.15 18.78
CA ASP A 171 -8.01 -6.16 17.72
C ASP A 171 -7.38 -5.62 16.44
N LEU A 172 -7.67 -4.34 16.08
CA LEU A 172 -7.12 -3.66 14.91
C LEU A 172 -6.52 -2.32 15.29
N ILE A 173 -5.27 -2.12 14.93
CA ILE A 173 -4.54 -0.90 15.16
C ILE A 173 -4.25 -0.24 13.81
N ILE A 174 -4.77 0.96 13.60
CA ILE A 174 -4.57 1.74 12.37
C ILE A 174 -3.73 2.98 12.71
N GLY A 175 -2.75 3.32 11.88
CA GLY A 175 -1.93 4.49 12.14
C GLY A 175 -0.92 4.78 11.05
N THR A 176 0.04 5.62 11.40
CA THR A 176 1.15 6.02 10.54
C THR A 176 2.47 5.41 11.04
N HIS A 177 3.59 6.03 10.74
CA HIS A 177 4.91 5.64 11.27
C HIS A 177 4.97 5.55 12.81
N ALA A 178 4.01 6.10 13.53
CA ALA A 178 3.91 5.95 14.97
C ALA A 178 3.79 4.47 15.41
N LEU A 179 3.28 3.59 14.54
CA LEU A 179 3.18 2.15 14.77
C LEU A 179 4.53 1.43 14.81
N PHE A 180 5.59 2.07 14.31
CA PHE A 180 6.95 1.50 14.29
C PHE A 180 7.82 1.90 15.50
N GLN A 181 7.35 2.82 16.34
CA GLN A 181 8.15 3.29 17.46
C GLN A 181 8.55 2.13 18.37
N GLU A 182 9.80 2.10 18.79
CA GLU A 182 10.34 1.04 19.65
C GLU A 182 9.57 0.89 20.96
N SER A 183 9.03 2.00 21.45
CA SER A 183 8.24 2.04 22.69
C SER A 183 6.86 1.38 22.59
N LEU A 184 6.34 1.12 21.39
CA LEU A 184 5.04 0.48 21.20
C LEU A 184 5.20 -1.04 21.18
N ASN A 185 4.63 -1.71 22.16
CA ASN A 185 4.57 -3.15 22.25
C ASN A 185 3.20 -3.66 21.80
N TYR A 186 3.19 -4.76 21.08
CA TYR A 186 1.97 -5.49 20.70
C TYR A 186 1.90 -6.78 21.53
N ASP A 187 0.69 -7.26 21.83
CA ASP A 187 0.52 -8.55 22.53
C ASP A 187 0.78 -9.71 21.55
N LYS A 188 -0.02 -9.79 20.49
CA LYS A 188 0.04 -10.87 19.48
C LYS A 188 -0.20 -10.33 18.07
N PRO A 189 0.73 -9.58 17.48
CA PRO A 189 0.54 -9.10 16.12
C PRO A 189 0.58 -10.27 15.14
N GLY A 190 -0.52 -10.51 14.41
CA GLY A 190 -0.64 -11.60 13.46
C GLY A 190 -0.43 -11.18 12.03
N LEU A 191 -1.01 -10.04 11.63
CA LEU A 191 -0.89 -9.51 10.27
C LEU A 191 -0.60 -8.01 10.30
N ILE A 192 0.39 -7.61 9.53
CA ILE A 192 0.74 -6.22 9.29
C ILE A 192 0.42 -5.88 7.84
N VAL A 193 -0.47 -4.91 7.63
CA VAL A 193 -0.81 -4.37 6.33
C VAL A 193 -0.16 -3.00 6.18
N ILE A 194 0.55 -2.76 5.07
CA ILE A 194 1.18 -1.48 4.75
C ILE A 194 0.59 -0.95 3.45
N ASP A 195 -0.06 0.20 3.50
CA ASP A 195 -0.60 0.86 2.32
C ASP A 195 0.39 1.86 1.72
N GLU A 196 0.49 1.89 0.38
CA GLU A 196 1.32 2.82 -0.41
C GLU A 196 2.80 2.91 0.03
N GLN A 197 3.50 1.80 -0.05
CA GLN A 197 4.87 1.61 0.48
C GLN A 197 5.96 2.55 -0.09
N HIS A 198 5.73 3.37 -1.11
CA HIS A 198 6.82 4.13 -1.78
C HIS A 198 7.67 4.99 -0.84
N ARG A 199 7.28 5.16 0.42
CA ARG A 199 7.95 5.96 1.43
C ARG A 199 8.64 5.14 2.53
N PHE A 200 8.64 3.79 2.45
CA PHE A 200 9.16 2.92 3.53
C PHE A 200 10.33 2.07 3.06
N GLY A 201 11.45 2.18 3.80
CA GLY A 201 12.67 1.40 3.56
C GLY A 201 12.56 -0.08 4.02
N VAL A 202 13.51 -0.89 3.58
CA VAL A 202 13.66 -2.31 3.97
C VAL A 202 13.84 -2.44 5.49
N GLU A 203 14.56 -1.52 6.13
CA GLU A 203 14.83 -1.52 7.58
C GLU A 203 13.55 -1.38 8.42
N GLN A 204 12.60 -0.56 7.98
CA GLN A 204 11.34 -0.36 8.70
C GLN A 204 10.44 -1.61 8.64
N ARG A 205 10.50 -2.38 7.55
CA ARG A 205 9.81 -3.69 7.46
C ARG A 205 10.39 -4.71 8.43
N HIS A 206 11.71 -4.70 8.59
CA HIS A 206 12.40 -5.57 9.56
C HIS A 206 11.98 -5.25 10.99
N SER A 207 11.95 -3.98 11.38
CA SER A 207 11.59 -3.58 12.74
C SER A 207 10.15 -3.96 13.14
N LEU A 208 9.21 -4.06 12.17
CA LEU A 208 7.86 -4.57 12.45
C LEU A 208 7.82 -6.09 12.64
N LYS A 209 8.59 -6.84 11.86
CA LYS A 209 8.68 -8.29 12.02
C LYS A 209 9.28 -8.68 13.37
N GLU A 210 10.15 -7.84 13.93
CA GLU A 210 10.77 -8.05 15.24
C GLU A 210 9.82 -7.75 16.41
N LYS A 211 8.66 -7.11 16.18
CA LYS A 211 7.67 -6.77 17.22
C LYS A 211 6.75 -7.92 17.62
N GLY A 212 6.91 -9.10 17.05
CA GLY A 212 6.12 -10.29 17.37
C GLY A 212 6.79 -11.58 16.90
N ASP A 213 6.10 -12.71 17.08
CA ASP A 213 6.57 -14.03 16.64
C ASP A 213 6.39 -14.20 15.11
N ASN A 214 7.11 -13.41 14.31
CA ASN A 214 7.07 -13.41 12.83
C ASN A 214 5.66 -13.16 12.26
N PRO A 215 5.05 -11.98 12.49
CA PRO A 215 3.76 -11.65 11.92
C PRO A 215 3.80 -11.67 10.39
N ASP A 216 2.66 -12.00 9.78
CA ASP A 216 2.46 -11.93 8.35
C ASP A 216 2.53 -10.50 7.84
N LEU A 217 3.00 -10.31 6.61
CA LEU A 217 3.18 -9.01 5.99
C LEU A 217 2.44 -8.93 4.64
N LEU A 218 1.51 -7.99 4.53
CA LEU A 218 0.81 -7.65 3.32
C LEU A 218 1.10 -6.20 2.94
N ILE A 219 1.75 -5.99 1.82
CA ILE A 219 2.07 -4.66 1.30
C ILE A 219 1.12 -4.37 0.16
N MET A 220 0.52 -3.19 0.15
CA MET A 220 -0.37 -2.74 -0.92
C MET A 220 0.25 -1.60 -1.72
N THR A 221 0.03 -1.60 -3.03
CA THR A 221 0.41 -0.48 -3.90
C THR A 221 -0.59 -0.28 -5.03
N ALA A 222 -0.87 1.00 -5.35
CA ALA A 222 -1.65 1.38 -6.51
C ALA A 222 -0.79 1.62 -7.76
N THR A 223 0.53 1.78 -7.59
CA THR A 223 1.41 1.97 -8.75
C THR A 223 1.58 0.67 -9.51
N PRO A 224 1.28 0.65 -10.82
CA PRO A 224 1.55 -0.51 -11.65
C PRO A 224 3.06 -0.66 -11.83
N ILE A 225 3.66 -1.57 -11.06
CA ILE A 225 5.07 -1.91 -11.18
C ILE A 225 5.15 -3.10 -12.17
N PRO A 226 5.88 -2.99 -13.28
CA PRO A 226 6.09 -4.13 -14.17
C PRO A 226 6.58 -5.34 -13.39
N ARG A 227 6.05 -6.53 -13.68
CA ARG A 227 6.34 -7.75 -12.92
C ARG A 227 7.84 -8.01 -12.77
N SER A 228 8.62 -7.77 -13.83
CA SER A 228 10.08 -7.89 -13.81
C SER A 228 10.74 -6.92 -12.82
N MET A 229 10.21 -5.70 -12.70
CA MET A 229 10.71 -4.68 -11.78
C MET A 229 10.25 -4.96 -10.34
N ALA A 230 9.01 -5.44 -10.16
CA ALA A 230 8.52 -5.89 -8.86
C ALA A 230 9.37 -7.04 -8.32
N MET A 231 9.72 -8.03 -9.14
CA MET A 231 10.62 -9.12 -8.77
C MET A 231 12.04 -8.65 -8.44
N LEU A 232 12.46 -7.50 -8.92
CA LEU A 232 13.77 -6.95 -8.70
C LEU A 232 13.85 -6.15 -7.40
N ILE A 233 12.83 -5.34 -7.14
CA ILE A 233 12.76 -4.44 -5.98
C ILE A 233 12.21 -5.16 -4.76
N TYR A 234 11.27 -6.09 -4.98
CA TYR A 234 10.51 -6.81 -3.97
C TYR A 234 10.61 -8.32 -4.15
N GLY A 235 11.77 -8.82 -4.58
CA GLY A 235 11.97 -10.24 -4.90
C GLY A 235 11.87 -11.18 -3.69
N ASP A 236 11.85 -10.62 -2.49
CA ASP A 236 11.56 -11.28 -1.23
C ASP A 236 10.04 -11.49 -0.99
N LEU A 237 9.18 -10.81 -1.76
CA LEU A 237 7.72 -10.85 -1.62
C LEU A 237 7.07 -11.74 -2.71
N ASP A 238 5.99 -12.40 -2.35
CA ASP A 238 5.07 -13.01 -3.31
C ASP A 238 4.14 -11.95 -3.89
N LEU A 239 3.86 -12.01 -5.20
CA LEU A 239 3.09 -10.99 -5.91
C LEU A 239 1.67 -11.46 -6.19
N SER A 240 0.68 -10.70 -5.74
CA SER A 240 -0.73 -10.80 -6.13
C SER A 240 -1.18 -9.55 -6.86
N VAL A 241 -1.90 -9.68 -7.97
CA VAL A 241 -2.34 -8.56 -8.80
C VAL A 241 -3.86 -8.58 -8.95
N ILE A 242 -4.53 -7.49 -8.56
CA ILE A 242 -5.93 -7.24 -8.90
C ILE A 242 -5.94 -6.50 -10.24
N ASP A 243 -6.12 -7.23 -11.31
CA ASP A 243 -6.09 -6.78 -12.70
C ASP A 243 -7.50 -6.49 -13.26
N GLU A 244 -8.49 -6.46 -12.40
CA GLU A 244 -9.89 -6.24 -12.71
C GLU A 244 -10.46 -5.09 -11.88
N MET A 245 -11.30 -4.25 -12.50
CA MET A 245 -12.00 -3.17 -11.82
C MET A 245 -13.39 -3.60 -11.38
N PRO A 246 -13.88 -3.16 -10.21
CA PRO A 246 -15.25 -3.42 -9.80
C PRO A 246 -16.27 -2.92 -10.84
N PRO A 247 -17.40 -3.64 -11.02
CA PRO A 247 -18.44 -3.24 -11.94
C PRO A 247 -19.01 -1.86 -11.58
N GLY A 248 -19.45 -1.11 -12.60
CA GLY A 248 -20.03 0.24 -12.43
C GLY A 248 -19.03 1.40 -12.47
N ARG A 249 -17.72 1.15 -12.46
CA ARG A 249 -16.72 2.22 -12.59
C ARG A 249 -16.66 2.71 -14.05
N LYS A 250 -16.97 3.99 -14.23
CA LYS A 250 -16.87 4.65 -15.54
C LYS A 250 -15.42 4.82 -15.95
N LYS A 251 -15.10 4.60 -17.22
CA LYS A 251 -13.77 4.89 -17.76
C LYS A 251 -13.46 6.38 -17.60
N ILE A 252 -12.28 6.67 -17.07
CA ILE A 252 -11.77 8.04 -16.98
C ILE A 252 -11.30 8.47 -18.36
N ALA A 253 -11.83 9.58 -18.87
CA ALA A 253 -11.36 10.18 -20.10
C ALA A 253 -10.32 11.25 -19.77
N THR A 254 -9.07 11.01 -20.18
CA THR A 254 -7.96 11.95 -19.96
C THR A 254 -7.63 12.67 -21.26
N PHE A 255 -7.55 14.01 -21.19
CA PHE A 255 -7.25 14.84 -22.34
C PHE A 255 -6.08 15.76 -22.05
N TRP A 256 -5.08 15.75 -22.93
CA TRP A 256 -4.06 16.79 -22.93
C TRP A 256 -4.51 17.96 -23.81
N ARG A 257 -4.35 19.18 -23.33
CA ARG A 257 -4.69 20.42 -24.06
C ARG A 257 -3.55 21.44 -23.88
N ARG A 258 -3.31 22.24 -24.91
CA ARG A 258 -2.38 23.38 -24.86
C ARG A 258 -3.02 24.53 -24.11
N GLU A 259 -2.17 25.44 -23.61
CA GLU A 259 -2.58 26.60 -22.80
C GLU A 259 -3.62 27.49 -23.50
N ASN A 260 -3.57 27.64 -24.81
CA ASN A 260 -4.56 28.38 -25.60
C ASN A 260 -6.00 27.82 -25.49
N ARG A 261 -6.18 26.64 -24.90
CA ARG A 261 -7.50 26.05 -24.63
C ARG A 261 -7.95 26.18 -23.17
N ARG A 262 -7.18 26.88 -22.35
CA ARG A 262 -7.41 27.00 -20.89
C ARG A 262 -8.82 27.51 -20.60
N LYS A 263 -9.29 28.55 -21.30
CA LYS A 263 -10.64 29.10 -21.13
C LYS A 263 -11.72 28.04 -21.35
N LYS A 264 -11.60 27.22 -22.40
CA LYS A 264 -12.55 26.14 -22.68
C LYS A 264 -12.54 25.02 -21.62
N ILE A 265 -11.40 24.78 -20.97
CA ILE A 265 -11.30 23.83 -19.87
C ILE A 265 -12.08 24.34 -18.67
N TYR A 266 -11.97 25.61 -18.34
CA TYR A 266 -12.71 26.21 -17.23
C TYR A 266 -14.22 26.32 -17.51
N GLU A 267 -14.61 26.64 -18.74
CA GLU A 267 -16.01 26.60 -19.17
C GLU A 267 -16.60 25.19 -19.00
N PHE A 268 -15.86 24.14 -19.39
CA PHE A 268 -16.26 22.75 -19.20
C PHE A 268 -16.32 22.38 -17.71
N ALA A 269 -15.33 22.79 -16.89
CA ALA A 269 -15.35 22.56 -15.46
C ALA A 269 -16.56 23.21 -14.80
N LYS A 270 -16.88 24.47 -15.17
CA LYS A 270 -18.04 25.17 -14.68
C LYS A 270 -19.35 24.46 -15.04
N GLU A 271 -19.50 24.01 -16.28
CA GLU A 271 -20.65 23.20 -16.70
C GLU A 271 -20.83 21.95 -15.82
N LYS A 272 -19.72 21.29 -15.47
CA LYS A 272 -19.77 20.09 -14.60
C LYS A 272 -20.08 20.44 -13.15
N ILE A 273 -19.66 21.59 -12.66
CA ILE A 273 -20.02 22.10 -11.32
C ILE A 273 -21.52 22.44 -11.28
N ASP A 274 -22.04 23.08 -12.34
CA ASP A 274 -23.45 23.41 -12.45
C ASP A 274 -24.34 22.14 -12.51
N GLU A 275 -23.79 21.02 -13.03
CA GLU A 275 -24.40 19.68 -12.95
C GLU A 275 -24.34 19.03 -11.54
N GLY A 276 -23.79 19.71 -10.53
CA GLY A 276 -23.61 19.21 -9.16
C GLY A 276 -22.36 18.35 -8.94
N ARG A 277 -21.36 18.39 -9.84
CA ARG A 277 -20.09 17.70 -9.70
C ARG A 277 -19.04 18.58 -9.04
N GLN A 278 -17.99 17.98 -8.54
CA GLN A 278 -16.82 18.65 -8.00
C GLN A 278 -15.69 18.69 -9.02
N SER A 279 -14.94 19.77 -9.07
CA SER A 279 -13.74 19.94 -9.90
C SER A 279 -12.55 20.29 -9.02
N TYR A 280 -11.41 19.64 -9.28
CA TYR A 280 -10.15 19.91 -8.60
C TYR A 280 -9.16 20.48 -9.59
N ILE A 281 -8.51 21.59 -9.24
CA ILE A 281 -7.45 22.19 -10.02
C ILE A 281 -6.15 22.04 -9.21
N VAL A 282 -5.18 21.32 -9.80
CA VAL A 282 -3.90 21.05 -9.13
C VAL A 282 -2.82 21.92 -9.74
N CYS A 283 -2.15 22.72 -8.91
CA CYS A 283 -1.02 23.56 -9.26
C CYS A 283 0.28 22.98 -8.70
N SER A 284 1.38 23.17 -9.41
CA SER A 284 2.71 22.71 -8.98
C SER A 284 3.28 23.51 -7.80
N LEU A 285 2.79 24.74 -7.60
CA LEU A 285 3.24 25.68 -6.58
C LEU A 285 2.04 26.20 -5.79
N ILE A 286 2.21 26.42 -4.49
CA ILE A 286 1.22 27.10 -3.64
C ILE A 286 1.32 28.61 -3.85
N GLU A 287 2.53 29.16 -3.67
CA GLU A 287 2.86 30.57 -3.84
C GLU A 287 3.74 30.77 -5.08
N LYS A 288 3.84 32.02 -5.55
CA LYS A 288 4.70 32.36 -6.68
C LYS A 288 6.17 32.12 -6.33
N SER A 289 6.92 31.46 -7.23
CA SER A 289 8.36 31.23 -7.09
C SER A 289 9.16 32.07 -8.09
N GLU A 290 10.19 32.76 -7.60
CA GLU A 290 11.13 33.49 -8.44
C GLU A 290 11.98 32.56 -9.32
N GLU A 291 12.23 31.32 -8.86
CA GLU A 291 12.99 30.32 -9.61
C GLU A 291 12.19 29.71 -10.77
N MET A 292 10.84 29.74 -10.68
CA MET A 292 9.94 29.16 -11.68
C MET A 292 8.85 30.15 -12.14
N PRO A 293 9.21 31.31 -12.72
CA PRO A 293 8.28 32.39 -13.02
C PRO A 293 7.22 32.06 -14.08
N LYS A 294 7.38 30.94 -14.80
CA LYS A 294 6.41 30.46 -15.83
C LYS A 294 5.31 29.57 -15.27
N LEU A 295 5.43 29.09 -14.03
CA LEU A 295 4.42 28.25 -13.40
C LEU A 295 3.44 29.13 -12.62
N ILE A 296 2.17 28.87 -12.82
CA ILE A 296 1.10 29.55 -12.09
C ILE A 296 0.94 28.88 -10.73
N SER A 297 0.96 29.66 -9.68
CA SER A 297 0.70 29.19 -8.33
C SER A 297 -0.80 29.01 -8.06
N ALA A 298 -1.13 28.23 -7.04
CA ALA A 298 -2.51 28.02 -6.63
C ALA A 298 -3.18 29.34 -6.19
N GLU A 299 -2.43 30.21 -5.50
CA GLU A 299 -2.92 31.52 -5.08
C GLU A 299 -3.19 32.49 -6.23
N GLU A 300 -2.30 32.51 -7.24
CA GLU A 300 -2.52 33.32 -8.45
C GLU A 300 -3.75 32.82 -9.20
N LEU A 301 -3.86 31.51 -9.36
CA LEU A 301 -4.98 30.92 -10.06
C LEU A 301 -6.32 31.13 -9.34
N TYR A 302 -6.34 31.06 -8.00
CA TYR A 302 -7.53 31.32 -7.19
C TYR A 302 -8.05 32.76 -7.34
N LYS A 303 -7.15 33.73 -7.57
CA LYS A 303 -7.53 35.14 -7.81
C LYS A 303 -8.05 35.36 -9.23
N ASP A 304 -7.62 34.52 -10.19
CA ASP A 304 -8.01 34.64 -11.60
C ASP A 304 -9.34 33.95 -11.94
N LEU A 305 -9.81 33.02 -11.07
CA LEU A 305 -11.07 32.28 -11.21
C LEU A 305 -12.23 32.91 -10.48
#